data_88f614f293d870b7966d8f385f1a1756
#
_entry.id   88f614f293d870b7966d8f385f1a1756
#
_cell.length_a   1.000
_cell.length_b   1.000
_cell.length_c   1.000
_cell.angle_alpha   90.00
_cell.angle_beta   90.00
_cell.angle_gamma   90.00
#
_symmetry.space_group_name_H-M   'P 1'
#
loop_
_entity.id
_entity.type
_entity.pdbx_description
1 polymer ?
#
loop_
_entity_poly.entity_id
_entity_poly.type
_entity_poly.pdbx_seq_one_letter_code
_entity_poly.pdbx_strand_id
1 'polypeptide(L)'
;MRPGRAEDLPAVLALLQAEVRAGRQDCVPGPAYMRRMLAGFDWSSRSRVVEGELGLDGAVLVAGRSTPEGTVTQVSVACDRLALRQELLRWGVNLSKAAGATAAQVWCGRGHSEGLAELGAELVRPWWRMDVKLAGDAMQPRAVRGYEMRDASQTPGCSWADLHNRSFADHWRFSPRSEAELTTGRPPRLSLMALAESGAPAALALGQVESYLEDSRPQPVGIVSSVGTAPGHRRLGLATWLVTELLNRLREDGAGSASLYVDGWNQTRAFDVYRKLGFELAFESEVWETVLWRGQTATLT
;
A
#
# COMPACT_ATOMS: atom_id res chain seq x y z
N MET A 1 -7.77 -6.27 -28.24
CA MET A 1 -7.26 -5.38 -27.17
C MET A 1 -7.37 -3.93 -27.61
N ARG A 2 -7.97 -3.04 -26.77
CA ARG A 2 -8.11 -1.60 -27.03
C ARG A 2 -7.61 -0.77 -25.84
N PRO A 3 -7.37 0.54 -26.02
CA PRO A 3 -7.18 1.46 -24.90
C PRO A 3 -8.34 1.40 -23.91
N GLY A 4 -8.04 1.43 -22.62
CA GLY A 4 -9.07 1.53 -21.60
C GLY A 4 -9.67 2.93 -21.52
N ARG A 5 -10.83 3.03 -20.86
CA ARG A 5 -11.58 4.26 -20.61
C ARG A 5 -12.03 4.28 -19.15
N ALA A 6 -12.31 5.45 -18.62
CA ALA A 6 -12.80 5.58 -17.24
C ALA A 6 -14.12 4.80 -16.99
N GLU A 7 -14.95 4.69 -18.03
CA GLU A 7 -16.22 3.96 -18.03
C GLU A 7 -16.02 2.44 -17.91
N ASP A 8 -14.83 1.90 -18.21
CA ASP A 8 -14.50 0.48 -18.04
C ASP A 8 -14.31 0.09 -16.57
N LEU A 9 -14.20 1.06 -15.65
CA LEU A 9 -13.91 0.79 -14.24
C LEU A 9 -14.83 -0.27 -13.60
N PRO A 10 -16.17 -0.27 -13.79
CA PRO A 10 -17.00 -1.33 -13.21
C PRO A 10 -16.62 -2.74 -13.68
N ALA A 11 -16.33 -2.90 -14.96
CA ALA A 11 -15.92 -4.19 -15.55
C ALA A 11 -14.50 -4.59 -15.07
N VAL A 12 -13.59 -3.64 -14.95
CA VAL A 12 -12.26 -3.85 -14.39
C VAL A 12 -12.36 -4.30 -12.93
N LEU A 13 -13.26 -3.68 -12.14
CA LEU A 13 -13.50 -4.12 -10.75
C LEU A 13 -14.01 -5.56 -10.67
N ALA A 14 -14.89 -5.96 -11.58
CA ALA A 14 -15.38 -7.35 -11.65
C ALA A 14 -14.24 -8.35 -11.96
N LEU A 15 -13.31 -7.99 -12.85
CA LEU A 15 -12.10 -8.80 -13.09
C LEU A 15 -11.21 -8.86 -11.85
N LEU A 16 -10.98 -7.74 -11.16
CA LEU A 16 -10.17 -7.71 -9.93
C LEU A 16 -10.81 -8.57 -8.82
N GLN A 17 -12.15 -8.58 -8.70
CA GLN A 17 -12.84 -9.47 -7.78
C GLN A 17 -12.59 -10.95 -8.11
N ALA A 18 -12.56 -11.31 -9.41
CA ALA A 18 -12.19 -12.65 -9.81
C ALA A 18 -10.74 -13.02 -9.45
N GLU A 19 -9.80 -12.06 -9.55
CA GLU A 19 -8.42 -12.22 -9.10
C GLU A 19 -8.34 -12.52 -7.59
N VAL A 20 -9.13 -11.80 -6.78
CA VAL A 20 -9.19 -12.03 -5.31
C VAL A 20 -9.75 -13.42 -5.01
N ARG A 21 -10.85 -13.83 -5.65
CA ARG A 21 -11.41 -15.18 -5.47
C ARG A 21 -10.44 -16.29 -5.85
N ALA A 22 -9.55 -16.01 -6.82
CA ALA A 22 -8.52 -16.95 -7.25
C ALA A 22 -7.24 -16.91 -6.40
N GLY A 23 -7.16 -16.04 -5.36
CA GLY A 23 -5.98 -15.86 -4.53
C GLY A 23 -4.80 -15.15 -5.21
N ARG A 24 -5.00 -14.63 -6.41
CA ARG A 24 -3.95 -13.94 -7.18
C ARG A 24 -3.77 -12.48 -6.75
N GLN A 25 -4.78 -11.92 -6.12
CA GLN A 25 -4.76 -10.57 -5.57
C GLN A 25 -5.36 -10.56 -4.17
N ASP A 26 -4.93 -9.62 -3.35
CA ASP A 26 -5.28 -9.55 -1.93
C ASP A 26 -6.75 -9.14 -1.70
N CYS A 27 -7.09 -7.94 -2.14
CA CYS A 27 -8.43 -7.38 -1.96
C CYS A 27 -8.73 -6.34 -3.04
N VAL A 28 -10.00 -6.02 -3.22
CA VAL A 28 -10.45 -4.96 -4.15
C VAL A 28 -11.09 -3.85 -3.32
N PRO A 29 -10.50 -2.65 -3.29
CA PRO A 29 -11.12 -1.49 -2.67
C PRO A 29 -12.49 -1.18 -3.29
N GLY A 30 -13.38 -0.62 -2.49
CA GLY A 30 -14.70 -0.23 -2.96
C GLY A 30 -14.67 0.81 -4.10
N PRO A 31 -15.74 0.92 -4.90
CA PRO A 31 -15.74 1.76 -6.11
C PRO A 31 -15.44 3.24 -5.82
N ALA A 32 -15.84 3.75 -4.67
CA ALA A 32 -15.56 5.14 -4.28
C ALA A 32 -14.06 5.37 -4.05
N TYR A 33 -13.39 4.45 -3.37
CA TYR A 33 -11.94 4.50 -3.17
C TYR A 33 -11.19 4.38 -4.50
N MET A 34 -11.59 3.43 -5.35
CA MET A 34 -10.95 3.24 -6.67
C MET A 34 -11.12 4.46 -7.56
N ARG A 35 -12.29 5.12 -7.56
CA ARG A 35 -12.45 6.40 -8.29
C ARG A 35 -11.52 7.48 -7.78
N ARG A 36 -11.30 7.59 -6.45
CA ARG A 36 -10.33 8.55 -5.89
C ARG A 36 -8.89 8.20 -6.32
N MET A 37 -8.50 6.94 -6.21
CA MET A 37 -7.15 6.49 -6.57
C MET A 37 -6.84 6.70 -8.06
N LEU A 38 -7.83 6.48 -8.92
CA LEU A 38 -7.68 6.62 -10.37
C LEU A 38 -8.10 7.99 -10.88
N ALA A 39 -8.35 8.97 -9.98
CA ALA A 39 -8.59 10.35 -10.39
C ALA A 39 -7.36 10.90 -11.12
N GLY A 40 -7.55 11.35 -12.38
CA GLY A 40 -6.45 11.82 -13.23
C GLY A 40 -5.60 10.72 -13.86
N PHE A 41 -5.95 9.43 -13.69
CA PHE A 41 -5.28 8.34 -14.39
C PHE A 41 -5.54 8.41 -15.88
N ASP A 42 -4.48 8.40 -16.68
CA ASP A 42 -4.60 8.39 -18.16
C ASP A 42 -4.93 6.97 -18.66
N TRP A 43 -6.21 6.68 -18.72
CA TRP A 43 -6.72 5.39 -19.17
C TRP A 43 -6.28 5.04 -20.59
N SER A 44 -6.23 6.01 -21.48
CA SER A 44 -5.98 5.77 -22.89
C SER A 44 -4.55 5.32 -23.19
N SER A 45 -3.57 5.93 -22.51
CA SER A 45 -2.16 5.61 -22.69
C SER A 45 -1.65 4.56 -21.71
N ARG A 46 -2.23 4.48 -20.50
CA ARG A 46 -1.71 3.66 -19.40
C ARG A 46 -2.53 2.41 -19.09
N SER A 47 -3.52 2.09 -19.91
CA SER A 47 -4.27 0.85 -19.78
C SER A 47 -4.63 0.21 -21.10
N ARG A 48 -4.92 -1.09 -21.04
CA ARG A 48 -5.57 -1.85 -22.12
C ARG A 48 -6.61 -2.77 -21.50
N VAL A 49 -7.68 -2.95 -22.28
CA VAL A 49 -8.74 -3.90 -21.97
C VAL A 49 -8.97 -4.82 -23.16
N VAL A 50 -9.39 -6.03 -22.86
CA VAL A 50 -9.74 -7.05 -23.86
C VAL A 50 -11.22 -7.36 -23.71
N GLU A 51 -11.99 -7.09 -24.76
CA GLU A 51 -13.42 -7.36 -24.80
C GLU A 51 -13.66 -8.85 -25.01
N GLY A 52 -14.60 -9.41 -24.27
CA GLY A 52 -15.13 -10.74 -24.37
C GLY A 52 -16.62 -10.72 -24.71
N GLU A 53 -17.23 -11.89 -24.79
CA GLU A 53 -18.66 -12.03 -25.12
C GLU A 53 -19.59 -11.45 -24.05
N LEU A 54 -19.20 -11.54 -22.77
CA LEU A 54 -20.02 -11.16 -21.62
C LEU A 54 -19.45 -9.95 -20.84
N GLY A 55 -18.49 -9.23 -21.42
CA GLY A 55 -17.82 -8.09 -20.76
C GLY A 55 -16.34 -8.03 -21.09
N LEU A 56 -15.49 -7.79 -20.09
CA LEU A 56 -14.04 -7.80 -20.29
C LEU A 56 -13.45 -9.17 -19.94
N ASP A 57 -12.63 -9.71 -20.83
CA ASP A 57 -11.83 -10.93 -20.60
C ASP A 57 -10.50 -10.63 -19.90
N GLY A 58 -10.05 -9.38 -19.93
CA GLY A 58 -8.80 -8.98 -19.29
C GLY A 58 -8.59 -7.47 -19.30
N ALA A 59 -7.78 -7.03 -18.35
CA ALA A 59 -7.34 -5.65 -18.22
C ALA A 59 -5.91 -5.55 -17.72
N VAL A 60 -5.19 -4.52 -18.16
CA VAL A 60 -3.90 -4.12 -17.60
C VAL A 60 -3.88 -2.62 -17.36
N LEU A 61 -3.39 -2.22 -16.18
CA LEU A 61 -3.18 -0.85 -15.79
C LEU A 61 -1.72 -0.66 -15.39
N VAL A 62 -1.12 0.46 -15.82
CA VAL A 62 0.28 0.80 -15.50
C VAL A 62 0.31 2.13 -14.76
N ALA A 63 0.60 2.11 -13.48
CA ALA A 63 0.77 3.29 -12.65
C ALA A 63 2.26 3.52 -12.37
N GLY A 64 2.71 4.77 -12.38
CA GLY A 64 4.10 5.13 -12.08
C GLY A 64 4.20 5.91 -10.79
N ARG A 65 5.32 5.72 -10.07
CA ARG A 65 5.72 6.54 -8.92
C ARG A 65 7.19 6.94 -9.03
N SER A 66 7.51 8.14 -8.58
CA SER A 66 8.89 8.59 -8.51
C SER A 66 9.57 8.02 -7.26
N THR A 67 10.83 7.60 -7.43
CA THR A 67 11.72 7.19 -6.33
C THR A 67 13.05 7.91 -6.52
N PRO A 68 13.96 7.92 -5.52
CA PRO A 68 15.29 8.49 -5.69
C PRO A 68 16.09 7.86 -6.85
N GLU A 69 15.82 6.57 -7.17
CA GLU A 69 16.49 5.86 -8.26
C GLU A 69 15.81 6.05 -9.62
N GLY A 70 14.74 6.84 -9.69
CA GLY A 70 13.98 7.09 -10.92
C GLY A 70 12.52 6.65 -10.82
N THR A 71 11.85 6.53 -11.96
CA THR A 71 10.45 6.12 -12.00
C THR A 71 10.32 4.61 -11.93
N VAL A 72 9.55 4.13 -10.96
CA VAL A 72 9.14 2.72 -10.87
C VAL A 72 7.66 2.63 -11.26
N THR A 73 7.33 1.71 -12.16
CA THR A 73 5.95 1.45 -12.56
C THR A 73 5.41 0.20 -11.87
N GLN A 74 4.13 0.22 -11.56
CA GLN A 74 3.36 -0.96 -11.17
C GLN A 74 2.48 -1.38 -12.34
N VAL A 75 2.64 -2.63 -12.77
CA VAL A 75 1.84 -3.27 -13.80
C VAL A 75 0.83 -4.18 -13.12
N SER A 76 -0.45 -3.80 -13.16
CA SER A 76 -1.56 -4.55 -12.56
C SER A 76 -2.35 -5.22 -13.68
N VAL A 77 -2.46 -6.55 -13.64
CA VAL A 77 -3.19 -7.35 -14.62
C VAL A 77 -4.30 -8.12 -13.94
N ALA A 78 -5.48 -8.08 -14.53
CA ALA A 78 -6.63 -8.91 -14.16
C ALA A 78 -7.08 -9.71 -15.39
N CYS A 79 -6.89 -11.02 -15.36
CA CYS A 79 -7.22 -11.93 -16.44
C CYS A 79 -7.09 -13.37 -15.97
N ASP A 80 -8.10 -14.21 -16.26
CA ASP A 80 -8.09 -15.61 -15.85
C ASP A 80 -7.32 -16.53 -16.82
N ARG A 81 -7.25 -16.15 -18.12
CA ARG A 81 -6.55 -16.93 -19.14
C ARG A 81 -5.05 -16.65 -19.13
N LEU A 82 -4.23 -17.67 -18.85
CA LEU A 82 -2.77 -17.54 -18.73
C LEU A 82 -2.10 -16.87 -19.94
N ALA A 83 -2.42 -17.33 -21.16
CA ALA A 83 -1.81 -16.76 -22.38
C ALA A 83 -2.12 -15.28 -22.54
N LEU A 84 -3.38 -14.87 -22.28
CA LEU A 84 -3.77 -13.48 -22.33
C LEU A 84 -3.14 -12.65 -21.20
N ARG A 85 -3.03 -13.22 -20.00
CA ARG A 85 -2.32 -12.61 -18.88
C ARG A 85 -0.87 -12.29 -19.25
N GLN A 86 -0.16 -13.23 -19.84
CA GLN A 86 1.22 -13.03 -20.29
C GLN A 86 1.33 -11.95 -21.38
N GLU A 87 0.38 -11.87 -22.30
CA GLU A 87 0.33 -10.81 -23.31
C GLU A 87 0.15 -9.43 -22.65
N LEU A 88 -0.79 -9.31 -21.72
CA LEU A 88 -1.07 -8.07 -20.98
C LEU A 88 0.13 -7.64 -20.11
N LEU A 89 0.77 -8.58 -19.42
CA LEU A 89 2.00 -8.33 -18.65
C LEU A 89 3.12 -7.81 -19.56
N ARG A 90 3.35 -8.48 -20.70
CA ARG A 90 4.37 -8.05 -21.68
C ARG A 90 4.09 -6.65 -22.20
N TRP A 91 2.82 -6.34 -22.50
CA TRP A 91 2.43 -5.00 -22.91
C TRP A 91 2.75 -3.96 -21.81
N GLY A 92 2.40 -4.23 -20.55
CA GLY A 92 2.65 -3.31 -19.43
C GLY A 92 4.14 -3.06 -19.17
N VAL A 93 4.97 -4.11 -19.25
CA VAL A 93 6.44 -3.99 -19.11
C VAL A 93 7.04 -3.18 -20.27
N ASN A 94 6.58 -3.42 -21.51
CA ASN A 94 7.05 -2.67 -22.68
C ASN A 94 6.64 -1.19 -22.60
N LEU A 95 5.41 -0.90 -22.15
CA LEU A 95 4.99 0.48 -21.91
C LEU A 95 5.87 1.17 -20.87
N SER A 96 6.16 0.48 -19.77
CA SER A 96 7.04 0.97 -18.71
C SER A 96 8.43 1.33 -19.24
N LYS A 97 8.99 0.44 -20.06
CA LYS A 97 10.28 0.67 -20.73
C LYS A 97 10.24 1.87 -21.68
N ALA A 98 9.19 1.97 -22.51
CA ALA A 98 9.01 3.08 -23.45
C ALA A 98 8.80 4.43 -22.74
N ALA A 99 8.23 4.42 -21.55
CA ALA A 99 8.05 5.59 -20.68
C ALA A 99 9.32 5.96 -19.90
N GLY A 100 10.44 5.27 -20.08
CA GLY A 100 11.71 5.55 -19.41
C GLY A 100 11.72 5.15 -17.92
N ALA A 101 10.87 4.22 -17.51
CA ALA A 101 10.91 3.70 -16.14
C ALA A 101 12.21 2.94 -15.87
N THR A 102 12.72 3.05 -14.65
CA THR A 102 13.91 2.29 -14.21
C THR A 102 13.59 0.85 -13.88
N ALA A 103 12.35 0.60 -13.42
CA ALA A 103 11.85 -0.74 -13.13
C ALA A 103 10.34 -0.84 -13.35
N ALA A 104 9.88 -2.06 -13.66
CA ALA A 104 8.47 -2.43 -13.68
C ALA A 104 8.21 -3.50 -12.61
N GLN A 105 7.23 -3.27 -11.76
CA GLN A 105 6.80 -4.16 -10.69
C GLN A 105 5.46 -4.81 -11.01
N VAL A 106 5.36 -6.10 -10.71
CA VAL A 106 4.11 -6.85 -10.68
C VAL A 106 3.90 -7.37 -9.26
N TRP A 107 2.72 -7.14 -8.72
CA TRP A 107 2.32 -7.64 -7.41
C TRP A 107 1.31 -8.76 -7.60
N CYS A 108 1.58 -9.91 -7.02
CA CYS A 108 0.70 -11.08 -7.09
C CYS A 108 0.63 -11.79 -5.74
N GLY A 109 -0.41 -12.59 -5.53
CA GLY A 109 -0.48 -13.50 -4.39
C GLY A 109 0.66 -14.52 -4.46
N ARG A 110 1.13 -14.97 -3.32
CA ARG A 110 2.22 -15.96 -3.23
C ARG A 110 1.90 -17.20 -4.07
N GLY A 111 2.86 -17.59 -4.91
CA GLY A 111 2.73 -18.74 -5.80
C GLY A 111 1.95 -18.47 -7.10
N HIS A 112 1.64 -17.21 -7.42
CA HIS A 112 0.95 -16.79 -8.65
C HIS A 112 1.85 -15.94 -9.56
N SER A 113 3.08 -16.38 -9.76
CA SER A 113 4.12 -15.67 -10.53
C SER A 113 4.32 -16.22 -11.95
N GLU A 114 3.36 -16.97 -12.47
CA GLU A 114 3.48 -17.64 -13.77
C GLU A 114 3.76 -16.62 -14.89
N GLY A 115 4.80 -16.87 -15.67
CA GLY A 115 5.23 -16.03 -16.79
C GLY A 115 6.05 -14.79 -16.41
N LEU A 116 6.24 -14.48 -15.11
CA LEU A 116 7.02 -13.30 -14.71
C LEU A 116 8.53 -13.49 -14.95
N ALA A 117 9.06 -14.68 -14.70
CA ALA A 117 10.48 -14.98 -14.99
C ALA A 117 10.82 -14.84 -16.47
N GLU A 118 9.89 -15.17 -17.38
CA GLU A 118 10.04 -15.02 -18.83
C GLU A 118 10.14 -13.54 -19.27
N LEU A 119 9.64 -12.62 -18.42
CA LEU A 119 9.76 -11.17 -18.59
C LEU A 119 11.02 -10.60 -17.93
N GLY A 120 11.92 -11.47 -17.43
CA GLY A 120 13.10 -11.06 -16.70
C GLY A 120 12.80 -10.45 -15.34
N ALA A 121 11.63 -10.77 -14.76
CA ALA A 121 11.28 -10.33 -13.41
C ALA A 121 11.89 -11.27 -12.36
N GLU A 122 12.38 -10.68 -11.28
CA GLU A 122 12.90 -11.39 -10.12
C GLU A 122 12.06 -11.03 -8.88
N LEU A 123 11.89 -11.99 -7.97
CA LEU A 123 11.24 -11.73 -6.68
C LEU A 123 12.14 -10.81 -5.85
N VAL A 124 11.63 -9.61 -5.54
CA VAL A 124 12.40 -8.60 -4.79
C VAL A 124 11.92 -8.40 -3.37
N ARG A 125 10.64 -8.66 -3.08
CA ARG A 125 10.06 -8.52 -1.73
C ARG A 125 8.82 -9.37 -1.54
N PRO A 126 8.63 -10.04 -0.39
CA PRO A 126 7.31 -10.41 0.11
C PRO A 126 6.66 -9.18 0.76
N TRP A 127 5.35 -9.03 0.56
CA TRP A 127 4.56 -7.96 1.14
C TRP A 127 3.33 -8.54 1.82
N TRP A 128 3.19 -8.37 3.12
CA TRP A 128 2.21 -9.07 3.91
C TRP A 128 1.09 -8.15 4.36
N ARG A 129 -0.16 -8.58 4.17
CA ARG A 129 -1.29 -8.02 4.90
C ARG A 129 -1.44 -8.75 6.21
N MET A 130 -1.59 -7.97 7.28
CA MET A 130 -1.94 -8.49 8.60
C MET A 130 -3.28 -7.87 9.03
N ASP A 131 -4.14 -8.70 9.62
CA ASP A 131 -5.47 -8.32 10.07
C ASP A 131 -5.65 -8.55 11.56
N VAL A 132 -6.47 -7.72 12.21
CA VAL A 132 -6.96 -7.91 13.57
C VAL A 132 -8.45 -7.64 13.63
N LYS A 133 -9.21 -8.46 14.36
CA LYS A 133 -10.61 -8.19 14.66
C LYS A 133 -10.71 -7.13 15.77
N LEU A 134 -11.59 -6.16 15.60
CA LEU A 134 -11.84 -5.09 16.58
C LEU A 134 -13.05 -5.39 17.48
N ALA A 135 -13.39 -6.69 17.64
CA ALA A 135 -14.43 -7.13 18.56
C ALA A 135 -13.92 -7.10 20.02
N GLY A 136 -14.82 -6.85 20.96
CA GLY A 136 -14.52 -6.84 22.39
C GLY A 136 -14.20 -5.44 22.94
N ASP A 137 -13.59 -5.42 24.14
CA ASP A 137 -13.28 -4.19 24.86
C ASP A 137 -12.13 -3.39 24.24
N ALA A 138 -12.07 -2.10 24.62
CA ALA A 138 -10.98 -1.23 24.22
C ALA A 138 -9.64 -1.76 24.76
N MET A 139 -8.63 -1.78 23.90
CA MET A 139 -7.27 -2.05 24.35
C MET A 139 -6.78 -0.87 25.20
N GLN A 140 -6.00 -1.18 26.25
CA GLN A 140 -5.43 -0.13 27.11
C GLN A 140 -4.11 0.41 26.52
N PRO A 141 -4.08 1.64 25.97
CA PRO A 141 -2.85 2.21 25.44
C PRO A 141 -1.90 2.54 26.60
N ARG A 142 -0.72 1.98 26.56
CA ARG A 142 0.29 2.24 27.60
C ARG A 142 1.12 3.47 27.22
N ALA A 143 0.89 4.58 27.93
CA ALA A 143 1.63 5.82 27.70
C ALA A 143 3.16 5.61 27.88
N VAL A 144 3.93 6.29 27.04
CA VAL A 144 5.40 6.27 27.10
C VAL A 144 5.88 7.52 27.83
N ARG A 145 6.63 7.32 28.91
CA ARG A 145 7.16 8.42 29.74
C ARG A 145 8.02 9.37 28.90
N GLY A 146 7.82 10.66 29.07
CA GLY A 146 8.55 11.70 28.31
C GLY A 146 7.96 11.99 26.92
N TYR A 147 6.77 11.44 26.64
CA TYR A 147 6.07 11.69 25.39
C TYR A 147 4.60 12.00 25.62
N GLU A 148 4.07 12.88 24.79
CA GLU A 148 2.64 13.22 24.73
C GLU A 148 2.05 12.76 23.39
N MET A 149 0.86 12.12 23.42
CA MET A 149 0.13 11.76 22.22
C MET A 149 -0.86 12.89 21.87
N ARG A 150 -0.85 13.30 20.62
CA ARG A 150 -1.81 14.26 20.05
C ARG A 150 -2.32 13.77 18.69
N ASP A 151 -3.49 14.22 18.29
CA ASP A 151 -3.99 14.02 16.93
C ASP A 151 -3.72 15.25 16.06
N ALA A 152 -4.08 15.16 14.76
CA ALA A 152 -3.76 16.22 13.80
C ALA A 152 -4.46 17.56 14.10
N SER A 153 -5.59 17.56 14.80
CA SER A 153 -6.25 18.80 15.21
C SER A 153 -5.48 19.56 16.29
N GLN A 154 -4.65 18.85 17.05
CA GLN A 154 -3.87 19.35 18.18
C GLN A 154 -2.40 19.63 17.83
N THR A 155 -2.01 19.42 16.58
CA THR A 155 -0.63 19.58 16.10
C THR A 155 -0.51 20.59 14.96
N PRO A 156 -1.13 21.80 15.05
CA PRO A 156 -0.95 22.82 14.04
C PRO A 156 0.52 23.20 13.94
N GLY A 157 1.06 23.30 12.73
CA GLY A 157 2.46 23.64 12.47
C GLY A 157 3.46 22.51 12.60
N CYS A 158 3.05 21.30 13.03
CA CYS A 158 3.90 20.11 12.91
C CYS A 158 3.90 19.59 11.47
N SER A 159 5.07 19.30 10.93
CA SER A 159 5.16 18.67 9.63
C SER A 159 5.01 17.16 9.73
N TRP A 160 3.90 16.63 9.23
CA TRP A 160 3.64 15.19 9.09
C TRP A 160 4.57 14.58 8.04
N ALA A 161 4.84 15.33 6.96
CA ALA A 161 5.73 14.90 5.90
C ALA A 161 7.18 14.75 6.39
N ASP A 162 7.70 15.70 7.14
CA ASP A 162 9.07 15.63 7.68
C ASP A 162 9.23 14.43 8.62
N LEU A 163 8.27 14.22 9.53
CA LEU A 163 8.32 13.07 10.43
C LEU A 163 8.20 11.76 9.68
N HIS A 164 7.24 11.65 8.74
CA HIS A 164 7.06 10.48 7.90
C HIS A 164 8.35 10.17 7.14
N ASN A 165 8.85 11.15 6.40
CA ASN A 165 10.00 10.96 5.51
C ASN A 165 11.26 10.57 6.28
N ARG A 166 11.52 11.17 7.45
CA ARG A 166 12.62 10.75 8.33
C ARG A 166 12.44 9.35 8.91
N SER A 167 11.20 8.95 9.20
CA SER A 167 10.91 7.65 9.80
C SER A 167 11.07 6.49 8.80
N PHE A 168 10.87 6.76 7.50
CA PHE A 168 10.86 5.77 6.43
C PHE A 168 12.04 5.89 5.45
N ALA A 169 12.99 6.81 5.68
CA ALA A 169 14.10 7.07 4.78
C ALA A 169 14.98 5.84 4.48
N ASP A 170 15.02 4.88 5.41
CA ASP A 170 15.77 3.62 5.31
C ASP A 170 14.96 2.45 4.71
N HIS A 171 13.72 2.70 4.28
CA HIS A 171 12.88 1.66 3.68
C HIS A 171 13.22 1.43 2.19
N TRP A 172 13.07 0.19 1.77
CA TRP A 172 13.25 -0.19 0.37
C TRP A 172 12.35 0.62 -0.57
N ARG A 173 12.93 1.14 -1.64
CA ARG A 173 12.22 1.96 -2.64
C ARG A 173 11.41 3.11 -2.00
N PHE A 174 11.96 3.69 -0.93
CA PHE A 174 11.33 4.83 -0.27
C PHE A 174 11.06 5.97 -1.26
N SER A 175 9.87 6.53 -1.17
CA SER A 175 9.45 7.72 -1.91
C SER A 175 8.96 8.77 -0.91
N PRO A 176 9.58 9.95 -0.86
CA PRO A 176 9.12 11.02 0.02
C PRO A 176 7.66 11.36 -0.25
N ARG A 177 6.90 11.58 0.83
CA ARG A 177 5.50 11.98 0.78
C ARG A 177 5.38 13.47 1.07
N SER A 178 4.49 14.13 0.35
CA SER A 178 4.07 15.50 0.64
C SER A 178 3.09 15.55 1.81
N GLU A 179 2.93 16.72 2.40
CA GLU A 179 1.95 16.95 3.46
C GLU A 179 0.52 16.60 2.98
N ALA A 180 0.17 17.01 1.77
CA ALA A 180 -1.13 16.75 1.19
C ALA A 180 -1.43 15.23 1.04
N GLU A 181 -0.46 14.43 0.61
CA GLU A 181 -0.63 12.97 0.49
C GLU A 181 -0.88 12.29 1.84
N LEU A 182 -0.38 12.85 2.93
CA LEU A 182 -0.53 12.28 4.27
C LEU A 182 -1.81 12.73 4.98
N THR A 183 -2.29 13.95 4.69
CA THR A 183 -3.37 14.60 5.47
C THR A 183 -4.68 14.75 4.71
N THR A 184 -4.65 14.92 3.37
CA THR A 184 -5.87 15.18 2.59
C THR A 184 -6.86 14.02 2.67
N GLY A 185 -8.11 14.35 3.04
CA GLY A 185 -9.20 13.39 3.13
C GLY A 185 -9.11 12.41 4.30
N ARG A 186 -8.15 12.60 5.20
CA ARG A 186 -7.96 11.77 6.38
C ARG A 186 -8.59 12.45 7.60
N PRO A 187 -9.41 11.74 8.40
CA PRO A 187 -9.97 12.31 9.62
C PRO A 187 -8.85 12.68 10.61
N PRO A 188 -8.79 13.92 11.14
CA PRO A 188 -7.75 14.33 12.07
C PRO A 188 -7.57 13.40 13.26
N ARG A 189 -8.67 12.88 13.83
CA ARG A 189 -8.67 11.97 14.96
C ARG A 189 -8.00 10.60 14.67
N LEU A 190 -7.88 10.21 13.41
CA LEU A 190 -7.20 8.99 12.96
C LEU A 190 -5.75 9.24 12.50
N SER A 191 -5.23 10.44 12.77
CA SER A 191 -3.85 10.83 12.52
C SER A 191 -3.21 11.18 13.85
N LEU A 192 -2.40 10.26 14.40
CA LEU A 192 -1.80 10.36 15.72
C LEU A 192 -0.31 10.66 15.64
N MET A 193 0.17 11.50 16.54
CA MET A 193 1.58 11.87 16.67
C MET A 193 2.00 11.78 18.14
N ALA A 194 3.18 11.23 18.39
CA ALA A 194 3.86 11.33 19.67
C ALA A 194 4.87 12.46 19.61
N LEU A 195 4.77 13.40 20.54
CA LEU A 195 5.70 14.50 20.74
C LEU A 195 6.59 14.22 21.96
N ALA A 196 7.89 14.45 21.83
CA ALA A 196 8.80 14.43 22.96
C ALA A 196 8.55 15.63 23.90
N GLU A 197 9.10 15.64 25.12
CA GLU A 197 9.00 16.77 26.08
C GLU A 197 9.45 18.12 25.49
N SER A 198 10.38 18.08 24.54
CA SER A 198 10.82 19.27 23.78
C SER A 198 9.78 19.80 22.78
N GLY A 199 8.65 19.10 22.58
CA GLY A 199 7.68 19.37 21.52
C GLY A 199 8.07 18.79 20.16
N ALA A 200 9.21 18.14 20.01
CA ALA A 200 9.66 17.56 18.74
C ALA A 200 8.84 16.32 18.35
N PRO A 201 8.38 16.22 17.08
CA PRO A 201 7.70 15.04 16.56
C PRO A 201 8.62 13.81 16.56
N ALA A 202 8.18 12.73 17.22
CA ALA A 202 8.95 11.51 17.46
C ALA A 202 8.41 10.26 16.77
N ALA A 203 7.08 10.11 16.69
CA ALA A 203 6.43 8.98 16.01
C ALA A 203 5.06 9.39 15.49
N LEU A 204 4.58 8.67 14.46
CA LEU A 204 3.24 8.85 13.89
C LEU A 204 2.54 7.51 13.67
N ALA A 205 1.21 7.54 13.68
CA ALA A 205 0.35 6.47 13.19
C ALA A 205 -0.83 7.10 12.45
N LEU A 206 -1.04 6.69 11.20
CA LEU A 206 -2.09 7.21 10.33
C LEU A 206 -3.09 6.11 10.02
N GLY A 207 -4.38 6.41 10.18
CA GLY A 207 -5.48 5.49 9.90
C GLY A 207 -6.57 6.10 9.03
N GLN A 208 -7.41 5.23 8.50
CA GLN A 208 -8.65 5.58 7.80
C GLN A 208 -9.60 4.38 7.82
N VAL A 209 -10.87 4.61 7.55
CA VAL A 209 -11.88 3.54 7.45
C VAL A 209 -12.28 3.39 5.98
N GLU A 210 -12.26 2.17 5.47
CA GLU A 210 -12.58 1.85 4.08
C GLU A 210 -13.49 0.62 3.99
N SER A 211 -14.19 0.48 2.85
CA SER A 211 -14.94 -0.71 2.51
C SER A 211 -14.33 -1.40 1.31
N TYR A 212 -14.32 -2.72 1.33
CA TYR A 212 -13.74 -3.56 0.29
C TYR A 212 -14.80 -4.43 -0.38
N LEU A 213 -14.56 -4.80 -1.62
CA LEU A 213 -15.35 -5.77 -2.36
C LEU A 213 -14.75 -7.18 -2.18
N GLU A 214 -15.58 -8.22 -2.19
CA GLU A 214 -15.15 -9.63 -2.08
C GLU A 214 -14.22 -9.86 -0.87
N ASP A 215 -14.65 -9.40 0.30
CA ASP A 215 -13.84 -9.41 1.50
C ASP A 215 -14.58 -10.12 2.65
N SER A 216 -13.91 -11.09 3.26
CA SER A 216 -14.45 -11.86 4.39
C SER A 216 -14.25 -11.17 5.75
N ARG A 217 -13.51 -10.06 5.79
CA ARG A 217 -13.28 -9.31 7.03
C ARG A 217 -14.56 -8.62 7.50
N PRO A 218 -14.78 -8.48 8.82
CA PRO A 218 -15.83 -7.60 9.33
C PRO A 218 -15.67 -6.17 8.77
N GLN A 219 -16.71 -5.68 8.10
CA GLN A 219 -16.74 -4.37 7.43
C GLN A 219 -17.45 -3.32 8.29
N PRO A 220 -17.12 -2.03 8.14
CA PRO A 220 -15.96 -1.51 7.38
C PRO A 220 -14.62 -1.88 8.02
N VAL A 221 -13.54 -1.73 7.25
CA VAL A 221 -12.17 -2.08 7.69
C VAL A 221 -11.40 -0.83 8.04
N GLY A 222 -10.81 -0.80 9.23
CA GLY A 222 -9.81 0.19 9.61
C GLY A 222 -8.47 -0.10 8.91
N ILE A 223 -7.91 0.87 8.21
CA ILE A 223 -6.60 0.73 7.59
C ILE A 223 -5.58 1.51 8.40
N VAL A 224 -4.58 0.81 8.93
CA VAL A 224 -3.39 1.43 9.51
C VAL A 224 -2.39 1.64 8.37
N SER A 225 -2.39 2.85 7.80
CA SER A 225 -1.71 3.13 6.52
C SER A 225 -0.24 3.49 6.67
N SER A 226 0.17 4.05 7.81
CA SER A 226 1.56 4.37 8.11
C SER A 226 1.79 4.34 9.61
N VAL A 227 2.86 3.68 10.04
CA VAL A 227 3.36 3.70 11.43
C VAL A 227 4.86 3.96 11.36
N GLY A 228 5.28 5.14 11.77
CA GLY A 228 6.67 5.56 11.69
C GLY A 228 7.21 6.06 13.04
N THR A 229 8.48 5.77 13.32
CA THR A 229 9.20 6.32 14.47
C THR A 229 10.54 6.87 14.00
N ALA A 230 10.80 8.12 14.30
CA ALA A 230 12.07 8.76 13.96
C ALA A 230 13.25 7.98 14.58
N PRO A 231 14.40 7.85 13.88
CA PRO A 231 15.49 6.97 14.30
C PRO A 231 15.91 7.13 15.75
N GLY A 232 16.05 8.34 16.28
CA GLY A 232 16.43 8.63 17.65
C GLY A 232 15.40 8.27 18.72
N HIS A 233 14.18 7.89 18.33
CA HIS A 233 13.07 7.57 19.25
C HIS A 233 12.58 6.12 19.09
N ARG A 234 13.28 5.28 18.30
CA ARG A 234 12.93 3.87 18.09
C ARG A 234 13.13 3.05 19.36
N ARG A 235 12.41 1.92 19.47
CA ARG A 235 12.51 0.90 20.56
C ARG A 235 12.02 1.38 21.93
N LEU A 236 11.32 2.50 22.01
CA LEU A 236 10.74 3.04 23.24
C LEU A 236 9.26 2.66 23.45
N GLY A 237 8.65 1.92 22.51
CA GLY A 237 7.24 1.53 22.59
C GLY A 237 6.26 2.50 21.96
N LEU A 238 6.72 3.60 21.34
CA LEU A 238 5.87 4.63 20.73
C LEU A 238 4.93 4.07 19.65
N ALA A 239 5.42 3.21 18.76
CA ALA A 239 4.60 2.58 17.74
C ALA A 239 3.47 1.74 18.35
N THR A 240 3.78 0.92 19.36
CA THR A 240 2.77 0.12 20.08
C THR A 240 1.71 1.02 20.70
N TRP A 241 2.13 2.07 21.39
CA TRP A 241 1.22 3.02 22.04
C TRP A 241 0.28 3.70 21.03
N LEU A 242 0.83 4.28 19.95
CA LEU A 242 0.04 4.96 18.92
C LEU A 242 -0.91 4.00 18.18
N VAL A 243 -0.45 2.79 17.82
CA VAL A 243 -1.29 1.82 17.11
C VAL A 243 -2.42 1.33 18.03
N THR A 244 -2.15 1.07 19.31
CA THR A 244 -3.21 0.69 20.26
C THR A 244 -4.31 1.73 20.32
N GLU A 245 -3.97 3.00 20.46
CA GLU A 245 -4.94 4.11 20.46
C GLU A 245 -5.65 4.23 19.11
N LEU A 246 -4.92 4.12 18.00
CA LEU A 246 -5.51 4.17 16.67
C LEU A 246 -6.55 3.07 16.46
N LEU A 247 -6.28 1.83 16.91
CA LEU A 247 -7.23 0.72 16.83
C LEU A 247 -8.51 1.00 17.63
N ASN A 248 -8.39 1.62 18.80
CA ASN A 248 -9.57 2.04 19.57
C ASN A 248 -10.40 3.05 18.80
N ARG A 249 -9.79 4.07 18.22
CA ARG A 249 -10.48 5.11 17.44
C ARG A 249 -11.10 4.56 16.15
N LEU A 250 -10.43 3.62 15.47
CA LEU A 250 -10.99 2.93 14.30
C LEU A 250 -12.24 2.12 14.68
N ARG A 251 -12.24 1.45 15.84
CA ARG A 251 -13.41 0.74 16.35
C ARG A 251 -14.54 1.71 16.69
N GLU A 252 -14.24 2.84 17.33
CA GLU A 252 -15.24 3.89 17.61
C GLU A 252 -15.86 4.46 16.33
N ASP A 253 -15.09 4.50 15.22
CA ASP A 253 -15.58 4.88 13.89
C ASP A 253 -16.32 3.73 13.17
N GLY A 254 -16.59 2.62 13.88
CA GLY A 254 -17.40 1.50 13.41
C GLY A 254 -16.64 0.44 12.62
N ALA A 255 -15.30 0.48 12.58
CA ALA A 255 -14.54 -0.59 11.94
C ALA A 255 -14.68 -1.90 12.71
N GLY A 256 -15.07 -2.97 12.02
CA GLY A 256 -15.21 -4.32 12.60
C GLY A 256 -13.88 -5.09 12.62
N SER A 257 -12.91 -4.65 11.82
CA SER A 257 -11.54 -5.18 11.76
C SER A 257 -10.56 -4.07 11.41
N ALA A 258 -9.26 -4.32 11.62
CA ALA A 258 -8.21 -3.44 11.11
C ALA A 258 -7.17 -4.23 10.35
N SER A 259 -6.56 -3.59 9.36
CA SER A 259 -5.53 -4.15 8.51
C SER A 259 -4.35 -3.21 8.35
N LEU A 260 -3.19 -3.79 8.17
CA LEU A 260 -1.98 -3.08 7.78
C LEU A 260 -1.18 -3.91 6.77
N TYR A 261 -0.26 -3.24 6.11
CA TYR A 261 0.67 -3.88 5.21
C TYR A 261 2.10 -3.70 5.70
N VAL A 262 2.89 -4.75 5.64
CA VAL A 262 4.27 -4.75 6.11
C VAL A 262 5.18 -5.46 5.11
N ASP A 263 6.37 -4.90 4.90
CA ASP A 263 7.45 -5.55 4.15
C ASP A 263 7.92 -6.79 4.93
N GLY A 264 7.75 -7.98 4.35
CA GLY A 264 8.12 -9.24 5.00
C GLY A 264 9.63 -9.41 5.24
N TRP A 265 10.48 -8.64 4.55
CA TRP A 265 11.93 -8.59 4.77
C TRP A 265 12.37 -7.38 5.60
N ASN A 266 11.44 -6.70 6.26
CA ASN A 266 11.76 -5.54 7.09
C ASN A 266 12.65 -5.89 8.28
N GLN A 267 13.87 -5.34 8.29
CA GLN A 267 14.88 -5.57 9.31
C GLN A 267 14.51 -4.94 10.68
N THR A 268 13.60 -3.98 10.71
CA THR A 268 13.18 -3.31 11.96
C THR A 268 12.29 -4.16 12.85
N ARG A 269 11.90 -5.36 12.40
CA ARG A 269 11.00 -6.28 13.12
C ARG A 269 9.65 -5.64 13.46
N ALA A 270 9.13 -4.77 12.60
CA ALA A 270 7.81 -4.16 12.78
C ALA A 270 6.70 -5.22 12.90
N PHE A 271 6.87 -6.35 12.23
CA PHE A 271 6.00 -7.52 12.33
C PHE A 271 5.77 -7.98 13.79
N ASP A 272 6.83 -7.99 14.63
CA ASP A 272 6.71 -8.40 16.04
C ASP A 272 5.83 -7.43 16.85
N VAL A 273 5.85 -6.14 16.51
CA VAL A 273 4.98 -5.13 17.15
C VAL A 273 3.51 -5.44 16.84
N TYR A 274 3.20 -5.72 15.58
CA TYR A 274 1.83 -5.98 15.15
C TYR A 274 1.31 -7.31 15.68
N ARG A 275 2.12 -8.37 15.72
CA ARG A 275 1.73 -9.64 16.35
C ARG A 275 1.38 -9.47 17.83
N LYS A 276 2.13 -8.66 18.59
CA LYS A 276 1.84 -8.37 20.01
C LYS A 276 0.51 -7.63 20.19
N LEU A 277 0.03 -6.92 19.16
CA LEU A 277 -1.25 -6.24 19.13
C LEU A 277 -2.38 -7.12 18.59
N GLY A 278 -2.13 -8.41 18.37
CA GLY A 278 -3.13 -9.38 17.93
C GLY A 278 -3.31 -9.45 16.41
N PHE A 279 -2.49 -8.76 15.63
CA PHE A 279 -2.52 -8.91 14.18
C PHE A 279 -1.98 -10.29 13.76
N GLU A 280 -2.69 -10.91 12.84
CA GLU A 280 -2.31 -12.18 12.23
C GLU A 280 -2.03 -12.00 10.74
N LEU A 281 -1.14 -12.81 10.18
CA LEU A 281 -0.87 -12.82 8.75
C LEU A 281 -2.11 -13.32 8.01
N ALA A 282 -2.66 -12.50 7.13
CA ALA A 282 -3.90 -12.77 6.41
C ALA A 282 -3.68 -13.00 4.91
N PHE A 283 -2.69 -12.34 4.32
CA PHE A 283 -2.36 -12.51 2.90
C PHE A 283 -0.88 -12.25 2.65
N GLU A 284 -0.26 -13.07 1.80
CA GLU A 284 1.10 -12.89 1.34
C GLU A 284 1.11 -12.50 -0.13
N SER A 285 1.59 -11.30 -0.42
CA SER A 285 1.90 -10.86 -1.78
C SER A 285 3.39 -11.02 -2.06
N GLU A 286 3.71 -11.24 -3.30
CA GLU A 286 5.06 -11.20 -3.86
C GLU A 286 5.21 -9.99 -4.77
N VAL A 287 6.28 -9.24 -4.60
CA VAL A 287 6.65 -8.14 -5.49
C VAL A 287 7.74 -8.64 -6.42
N TRP A 288 7.40 -8.75 -7.69
CA TRP A 288 8.32 -9.13 -8.76
C TRP A 288 8.74 -7.87 -9.53
N GLU A 289 10.03 -7.75 -9.84
CA GLU A 289 10.56 -6.55 -10.48
C GLU A 289 11.39 -6.91 -11.71
N THR A 290 11.08 -6.28 -12.86
CA THR A 290 11.92 -6.27 -14.05
C THR A 290 12.70 -4.97 -14.05
N VAL A 291 14.04 -5.06 -14.00
CA VAL A 291 14.93 -3.90 -14.16
C VAL A 291 14.96 -3.50 -15.63
N LEU A 292 14.50 -2.30 -15.95
CA LEU A 292 14.36 -1.81 -17.32
C LEU A 292 15.55 -0.94 -17.77
N TRP A 293 16.13 -0.21 -16.83
CA TRP A 293 17.31 0.60 -17.06
C TRP A 293 18.21 0.59 -15.83
N ARG A 294 19.46 0.22 -16.03
CA ARG A 294 20.52 0.40 -15.04
C ARG A 294 21.25 1.66 -15.44
N GLY A 295 21.07 2.77 -14.72
CA GLY A 295 21.90 3.96 -14.90
C GLY A 295 23.36 3.54 -14.99
N GLN A 296 24.13 4.16 -15.88
CA GLN A 296 25.57 4.01 -15.85
C GLN A 296 26.02 4.44 -14.44
N THR A 297 26.47 3.50 -13.63
CA THR A 297 27.27 3.80 -12.46
C THR A 297 28.46 4.60 -12.99
N ALA A 298 28.46 5.91 -12.73
CA ALA A 298 29.66 6.72 -12.95
C ALA A 298 30.78 6.05 -12.15
N THR A 299 31.64 5.34 -12.83
CA THR A 299 32.91 4.89 -12.29
C THR A 299 33.67 6.18 -12.02
N LEU A 300 33.62 6.66 -10.79
CA LEU A 300 34.56 7.66 -10.30
C LEU A 300 35.91 6.97 -10.29
N THR A 301 36.68 7.20 -11.35
CA THR A 301 38.14 6.96 -11.41
C THR A 301 38.87 8.01 -10.60
#